data_4679f7c3e70571dae2635277d4d50ac5
#
_entry.id   4679f7c3e70571dae2635277d4d50ac5
#
_cell.length_a   1.000
_cell.length_b   1.000
_cell.length_c   1.000
_cell.angle_alpha   90.00
_cell.angle_beta   90.00
_cell.angle_gamma   90.00
#
_symmetry.space_group_name_H-M   'P 1'
#
loop_
_entity.id
_entity.type
_entity.pdbx_description
1 polymer ?
#
loop_
_entity_poly.entity_id
_entity_poly.type
_entity_poly.pdbx_seq_one_letter_code
_entity_poly.pdbx_strand_id
1 'polypeptide(L)'
;MKSVLLVLSCAAILFQPAGAKPQSAEPVKHGGKIETKYDGFNYETVMRLRKMKVNCDGFKDKFKDACVSIEVALHCPGTQVNYVKHVSVQVVFENKDWVRLHSPDQRDFSIVTDTETLRLGRMSPVAKNQPGTWDTKVEVLEANIPYATFKKIAASQSVELQVGRDAVELREKNIAALKDLNSRVIVPTATSSN
;
A
#
# COMPACT_ATOMS: atom_id res chain seq x y z
N MET A 1 -21.06 76.03 27.98
CA MET A 1 -20.96 75.04 26.93
C MET A 1 -19.59 74.34 27.04
N LYS A 2 -19.52 73.14 27.58
CA LYS A 2 -18.28 72.37 27.80
C LYS A 2 -18.19 71.27 26.79
N SER A 3 -17.24 71.33 25.84
CA SER A 3 -16.96 70.29 24.88
C SER A 3 -16.09 69.23 25.52
N VAL A 4 -16.56 68.01 25.52
CA VAL A 4 -15.82 66.80 25.93
C VAL A 4 -15.21 66.17 24.70
N LEU A 5 -13.87 66.09 24.60
CA LEU A 5 -13.12 65.40 23.56
C LEU A 5 -13.00 63.93 23.95
N LEU A 6 -13.59 63.05 23.18
CA LEU A 6 -13.48 61.62 23.38
C LEU A 6 -12.30 61.10 22.51
N VAL A 7 -11.22 60.68 23.17
CA VAL A 7 -10.06 60.07 22.51
C VAL A 7 -10.31 58.57 22.39
N LEU A 8 -10.54 58.10 21.14
CA LEU A 8 -10.67 56.70 20.83
C LEU A 8 -9.28 56.08 20.62
N SER A 9 -8.84 55.26 21.58
CA SER A 9 -7.58 54.51 21.48
C SER A 9 -7.82 53.19 20.75
N CYS A 10 -7.38 53.09 19.48
CA CYS A 10 -7.37 51.84 18.71
C CYS A 10 -6.20 50.99 19.15
N ALA A 11 -6.43 49.93 19.93
CA ALA A 11 -5.45 48.88 20.21
C ALA A 11 -5.40 47.91 19.01
N ALA A 12 -4.34 47.97 18.20
CA ALA A 12 -4.06 47.03 17.16
C ALA A 12 -3.54 45.70 17.77
N ILE A 13 -4.38 44.69 17.79
CA ILE A 13 -3.98 43.34 18.19
C ILE A 13 -3.23 42.73 17.02
N LEU A 14 -1.91 42.61 17.14
CA LEU A 14 -1.05 41.88 16.22
C LEU A 14 -1.30 40.37 16.41
N PHE A 15 -2.14 39.75 15.55
CA PHE A 15 -2.24 38.32 15.43
C PHE A 15 -0.95 37.80 14.79
N GLN A 16 -0.03 37.25 15.59
CA GLN A 16 1.07 36.44 15.07
C GLN A 16 0.50 35.07 14.70
N PRO A 17 0.65 34.60 13.43
CA PRO A 17 0.32 33.24 13.10
C PRO A 17 1.33 32.36 13.83
N ALA A 18 0.86 31.58 14.80
CA ALA A 18 1.64 30.53 15.43
C ALA A 18 2.06 29.56 14.34
N GLY A 19 3.36 29.50 14.03
CA GLY A 19 3.93 28.55 13.09
C GLY A 19 3.60 27.13 13.56
N ALA A 20 2.63 26.49 12.93
CA ALA A 20 2.32 25.11 13.16
C ALA A 20 3.57 24.29 12.75
N LYS A 21 4.31 23.78 13.74
CA LYS A 21 5.35 22.76 13.49
C LYS A 21 4.67 21.62 12.76
N PRO A 22 5.27 21.09 11.65
CA PRO A 22 4.73 19.91 11.02
C PRO A 22 4.70 18.81 12.08
N GLN A 23 3.50 18.39 12.42
CA GLN A 23 3.26 17.29 13.33
C GLN A 23 3.77 16.04 12.62
N SER A 24 4.95 15.54 13.02
CA SER A 24 5.45 14.26 12.52
C SER A 24 4.44 13.22 12.99
N ALA A 25 3.66 12.70 12.03
CA ALA A 25 2.73 11.63 12.30
C ALA A 25 3.49 10.48 12.95
N GLU A 26 3.08 10.08 14.15
CA GLU A 26 3.66 8.91 14.80
C GLU A 26 3.55 7.71 13.84
N PRO A 27 4.62 6.90 13.71
CA PRO A 27 4.60 5.75 12.82
C PRO A 27 3.50 4.78 13.27
N VAL A 28 2.49 4.62 12.42
CA VAL A 28 1.38 3.70 12.70
C VAL A 28 1.94 2.30 12.82
N LYS A 29 1.71 1.63 13.96
CA LYS A 29 2.11 0.24 14.18
C LYS A 29 1.29 -0.66 13.26
N HIS A 30 1.91 -1.16 12.20
CA HIS A 30 1.30 -2.10 11.26
C HIS A 30 2.11 -3.41 11.20
N GLY A 31 1.46 -4.49 10.73
CA GLY A 31 2.05 -5.84 10.71
C GLY A 31 3.05 -6.10 9.59
N GLY A 32 3.35 -5.12 8.72
CA GLY A 32 4.27 -5.26 7.60
C GLY A 32 5.65 -4.69 7.91
N LYS A 33 6.69 -5.23 7.25
CA LYS A 33 8.06 -4.71 7.31
C LYS A 33 8.40 -4.02 5.99
N ILE A 34 8.74 -2.73 6.05
CA ILE A 34 9.17 -1.98 4.87
C ILE A 34 10.70 -1.98 4.81
N GLU A 35 11.22 -2.42 3.67
CA GLU A 35 12.65 -2.47 3.35
C GLU A 35 12.90 -1.69 2.07
N THR A 36 13.97 -0.92 2.03
CA THR A 36 14.43 -0.22 0.82
C THR A 36 15.79 -0.78 0.42
N LYS A 37 15.93 -1.19 -0.85
CA LYS A 37 17.16 -1.75 -1.38
C LYS A 37 17.39 -1.23 -2.79
N TYR A 38 18.62 -0.78 -3.06
CA TYR A 38 19.05 -0.50 -4.42
C TYR A 38 19.45 -1.79 -5.13
N ASP A 39 18.92 -2.00 -6.33
CA ASP A 39 19.28 -3.07 -7.25
C ASP A 39 20.19 -2.51 -8.34
N GLY A 40 21.48 -2.74 -8.19
CA GLY A 40 22.50 -2.24 -9.14
C GLY A 40 22.42 -2.92 -10.50
N PHE A 41 21.80 -4.09 -10.62
CA PHE A 41 21.63 -4.78 -11.90
C PHE A 41 20.55 -4.13 -12.76
N ASN A 42 19.43 -3.78 -12.14
CA ASN A 42 18.31 -3.12 -12.82
C ASN A 42 18.38 -1.58 -12.73
N TYR A 43 19.38 -1.01 -12.06
CA TYR A 43 19.52 0.42 -11.82
C TYR A 43 18.26 1.03 -11.20
N GLU A 44 17.68 0.35 -10.22
CA GLU A 44 16.47 0.82 -9.55
C GLU A 44 16.56 0.67 -8.03
N THR A 45 15.83 1.51 -7.32
CA THR A 45 15.58 1.37 -5.89
C THR A 45 14.23 0.71 -5.70
N VAL A 46 14.19 -0.42 -5.00
CA VAL A 46 12.97 -1.14 -4.68
C VAL A 46 12.62 -0.94 -3.21
N MET A 47 11.48 -0.35 -2.96
CA MET A 47 10.91 -0.23 -1.62
C MET A 47 9.80 -1.27 -1.45
N ARG A 48 9.99 -2.22 -0.53
CA ARG A 48 9.16 -3.41 -0.42
C ARG A 48 8.53 -3.53 0.96
N LEU A 49 7.22 -3.68 0.97
CA LEU A 49 6.43 -4.08 2.13
C LEU A 49 6.29 -5.60 2.13
N ARG A 50 6.93 -6.28 3.08
CA ARG A 50 7.00 -7.74 3.17
C ARG A 50 6.14 -8.28 4.30
N LYS A 51 5.78 -9.57 4.18
CA LYS A 51 5.19 -10.40 5.25
C LYS A 51 3.90 -9.83 5.83
N MET A 52 3.11 -9.17 5.02
CA MET A 52 1.80 -8.72 5.43
C MET A 52 0.83 -9.89 5.40
N LYS A 53 0.66 -10.58 6.52
CA LYS A 53 -0.39 -11.60 6.69
C LYS A 53 -1.75 -10.92 6.66
N VAL A 54 -2.61 -11.34 5.74
CA VAL A 54 -3.90 -10.70 5.54
C VAL A 54 -4.96 -11.41 6.34
N ASN A 55 -5.21 -12.66 6.08
CA ASN A 55 -6.15 -13.46 6.83
C ASN A 55 -5.77 -14.94 6.72
N CYS A 56 -5.57 -15.58 7.87
CA CYS A 56 -5.44 -17.03 7.93
C CYS A 56 -6.79 -17.71 8.20
N ASP A 57 -7.82 -16.93 8.59
CA ASP A 57 -9.14 -17.44 8.98
C ASP A 57 -10.21 -17.26 7.90
N GLY A 58 -9.92 -16.52 6.81
CA GLY A 58 -10.90 -16.12 5.79
C GLY A 58 -11.38 -17.24 4.87
N PHE A 59 -10.70 -18.37 4.86
CA PHE A 59 -11.06 -19.54 4.05
C PHE A 59 -11.84 -20.59 4.88
N LYS A 60 -12.83 -20.14 5.63
CA LYS A 60 -13.52 -20.97 6.63
C LYS A 60 -14.12 -22.27 6.12
N ASP A 61 -14.43 -22.35 4.82
CA ASP A 61 -15.21 -23.51 4.32
C ASP A 61 -14.41 -24.51 3.47
N LYS A 62 -13.20 -24.19 2.99
CA LYS A 62 -12.42 -25.13 2.17
C LYS A 62 -10.97 -25.33 2.61
N PHE A 63 -10.36 -24.39 3.32
CA PHE A 63 -8.91 -24.43 3.62
C PHE A 63 -8.63 -24.01 5.07
N LYS A 64 -8.92 -24.88 6.01
CA LYS A 64 -8.70 -24.64 7.46
C LYS A 64 -7.29 -24.19 7.83
N ASP A 65 -6.30 -24.44 6.97
CA ASP A 65 -4.88 -24.23 7.22
C ASP A 65 -4.20 -23.28 6.21
N ALA A 66 -4.97 -22.63 5.34
CA ALA A 66 -4.40 -21.77 4.31
C ALA A 66 -4.20 -20.32 4.82
N CYS A 67 -2.98 -19.83 4.77
CA CYS A 67 -2.67 -18.43 5.01
C CYS A 67 -2.45 -17.68 3.70
N VAL A 68 -2.98 -16.45 3.64
CA VAL A 68 -2.69 -15.52 2.55
C VAL A 68 -1.80 -14.41 3.09
N SER A 69 -0.70 -14.17 2.40
CA SER A 69 0.14 -13.00 2.64
C SER A 69 0.34 -12.19 1.37
N ILE A 70 0.60 -10.89 1.55
CA ILE A 70 0.79 -9.95 0.46
C ILE A 70 2.15 -9.30 0.61
N GLU A 71 2.86 -9.17 -0.50
CA GLU A 71 4.02 -8.31 -0.64
C GLU A 71 3.71 -7.23 -1.68
N VAL A 72 4.10 -5.99 -1.38
CA VAL A 72 3.97 -4.88 -2.33
C VAL A 72 5.32 -4.23 -2.50
N ALA A 73 5.76 -4.02 -3.74
CA ALA A 73 7.03 -3.37 -4.01
C ALA A 73 6.85 -2.19 -4.97
N LEU A 74 7.41 -1.05 -4.60
CA LEU A 74 7.51 0.15 -5.43
C LEU A 74 8.86 0.13 -6.15
N HIS A 75 8.84 0.17 -7.48
CA HIS A 75 10.02 0.16 -8.33
C HIS A 75 10.35 1.59 -8.79
N CYS A 76 11.44 2.13 -8.31
CA CYS A 76 11.86 3.51 -8.53
C CYS A 76 13.17 3.53 -9.32
N PRO A 77 13.22 4.08 -10.55
CA PRO A 77 14.46 4.20 -11.30
C PRO A 77 15.52 5.01 -10.55
N GLY A 78 16.76 4.55 -10.62
CA GLY A 78 17.91 5.20 -9.96
C GLY A 78 17.97 4.93 -8.45
N THR A 79 18.68 5.81 -7.73
CA THR A 79 19.01 5.64 -6.31
C THR A 79 18.01 6.32 -5.36
N GLN A 80 17.04 7.07 -5.89
CA GLN A 80 16.09 7.86 -5.10
C GLN A 80 14.66 7.35 -5.24
N VAL A 81 13.87 7.47 -4.17
CA VAL A 81 12.45 7.09 -4.13
C VAL A 81 11.59 8.33 -4.40
N ASN A 82 11.76 8.95 -5.57
CA ASN A 82 11.06 10.17 -5.97
C ASN A 82 10.11 9.98 -7.17
N TYR A 83 10.27 8.89 -7.89
CA TYR A 83 9.41 8.50 -9.01
C TYR A 83 9.20 6.99 -9.00
N VAL A 84 7.95 6.56 -8.98
CA VAL A 84 7.59 5.13 -9.03
C VAL A 84 7.21 4.77 -10.46
N LYS A 85 7.98 3.89 -11.09
CA LYS A 85 7.75 3.41 -12.45
C LYS A 85 6.52 2.48 -12.50
N HIS A 86 6.46 1.52 -11.59
CA HIS A 86 5.36 0.60 -11.41
C HIS A 86 5.37 0.04 -9.99
N VAL A 87 4.28 -0.65 -9.64
CA VAL A 87 4.13 -1.32 -8.35
C VAL A 87 3.89 -2.80 -8.62
N SER A 88 4.70 -3.69 -8.07
CA SER A 88 4.41 -5.11 -8.08
C SER A 88 3.64 -5.51 -6.82
N VAL A 89 2.58 -6.27 -7.01
CA VAL A 89 1.76 -6.85 -5.95
C VAL A 89 1.89 -8.36 -6.05
N GLN A 90 2.50 -8.98 -5.05
CA GLN A 90 2.58 -10.44 -4.94
C GLN A 90 1.57 -10.91 -3.89
N VAL A 91 0.81 -11.93 -4.25
CA VAL A 91 -0.08 -12.65 -3.33
C VAL A 91 0.47 -14.06 -3.17
N VAL A 92 0.72 -14.44 -1.92
CA VAL A 92 1.28 -15.74 -1.55
C VAL A 92 0.18 -16.54 -0.88
N PHE A 93 -0.11 -17.70 -1.44
CA PHE A 93 -1.07 -18.67 -0.91
C PHE A 93 -0.33 -19.90 -0.41
N GLU A 94 -0.62 -20.30 0.81
CA GLU A 94 -0.14 -21.57 1.36
C GLU A 94 -1.32 -22.54 1.44
N ASN A 95 -1.34 -23.56 0.59
CA ASN A 95 -2.43 -24.53 0.44
C ASN A 95 -1.91 -25.96 0.51
N LYS A 96 -2.81 -26.94 0.67
CA LYS A 96 -2.46 -28.37 0.54
C LYS A 96 -2.18 -28.79 -0.90
N ASP A 97 -2.84 -28.13 -1.89
CA ASP A 97 -2.75 -28.45 -3.29
C ASP A 97 -2.41 -27.24 -4.15
N TRP A 98 -1.89 -27.51 -5.35
CA TRP A 98 -1.71 -26.50 -6.39
C TRP A 98 -3.08 -26.15 -7.00
N VAL A 99 -3.60 -24.99 -6.70
CA VAL A 99 -4.94 -24.56 -7.15
C VAL A 99 -4.84 -23.61 -8.33
N ARG A 100 -4.00 -22.59 -8.23
CA ARG A 100 -3.96 -21.45 -9.18
C ARG A 100 -2.99 -21.64 -10.31
N LEU A 101 -1.95 -22.45 -10.11
CA LEU A 101 -0.98 -22.76 -11.16
C LEU A 101 -1.60 -23.57 -12.30
N HIS A 102 -2.54 -24.47 -11.97
CA HIS A 102 -3.19 -25.35 -12.94
C HIS A 102 -4.46 -24.76 -13.57
N SER A 103 -5.02 -23.69 -12.99
CA SER A 103 -6.28 -23.08 -13.42
C SER A 103 -6.09 -21.58 -13.69
N PRO A 104 -5.84 -21.18 -14.95
CA PRO A 104 -5.61 -19.77 -15.29
C PRO A 104 -6.74 -18.82 -14.90
N ASP A 105 -7.99 -19.29 -14.90
CA ASP A 105 -9.17 -18.54 -14.44
C ASP A 105 -9.14 -18.21 -12.95
N GLN A 106 -8.39 -19.00 -12.16
CA GLN A 106 -8.17 -18.73 -10.73
C GLN A 106 -7.10 -17.65 -10.47
N ARG A 107 -6.64 -16.94 -11.50
CA ARG A 107 -5.61 -15.90 -11.41
C ARG A 107 -6.11 -14.51 -11.83
N ASP A 108 -7.39 -14.39 -12.20
CA ASP A 108 -7.96 -13.07 -12.48
C ASP A 108 -7.92 -12.23 -11.21
N PHE A 109 -7.42 -10.98 -11.35
CA PHE A 109 -7.13 -10.11 -10.23
C PHE A 109 -7.93 -8.83 -10.28
N SER A 110 -8.64 -8.55 -9.21
CA SER A 110 -9.29 -7.28 -8.99
C SER A 110 -9.15 -6.83 -7.53
N ILE A 111 -9.32 -5.55 -7.32
CA ILE A 111 -9.34 -4.95 -5.98
C ILE A 111 -10.62 -4.13 -5.86
N VAL A 112 -11.41 -4.42 -4.84
CA VAL A 112 -12.59 -3.65 -4.47
C VAL A 112 -12.18 -2.68 -3.37
N THR A 113 -12.47 -1.41 -3.57
CA THR A 113 -12.26 -0.35 -2.59
C THR A 113 -13.62 0.20 -2.15
N ASP A 114 -13.63 1.08 -1.17
CA ASP A 114 -14.82 1.82 -0.76
C ASP A 114 -15.44 2.70 -1.87
N THR A 115 -14.70 2.97 -2.96
CA THR A 115 -15.15 3.87 -4.03
C THR A 115 -15.34 3.19 -5.38
N GLU A 116 -14.58 2.15 -5.68
CA GLU A 116 -14.56 1.53 -7.02
C GLU A 116 -14.05 0.09 -7.01
N THR A 117 -14.35 -0.65 -8.07
CA THR A 117 -13.72 -1.94 -8.36
C THR A 117 -12.68 -1.78 -9.45
N LEU A 118 -11.43 -2.06 -9.11
CA LEU A 118 -10.28 -1.98 -9.99
C LEU A 118 -9.99 -3.36 -10.60
N ARG A 119 -10.28 -3.54 -11.88
CA ARG A 119 -9.94 -4.78 -12.61
C ARG A 119 -8.50 -4.67 -13.11
N LEU A 120 -7.62 -5.54 -12.59
CA LEU A 120 -6.17 -5.45 -12.79
C LEU A 120 -5.62 -6.52 -13.75
N GLY A 121 -6.51 -7.29 -14.35
CA GLY A 121 -6.16 -8.35 -15.30
C GLY A 121 -5.84 -9.66 -14.59
N ARG A 122 -4.88 -10.40 -15.13
CA ARG A 122 -4.50 -11.73 -14.63
C ARG A 122 -3.11 -11.71 -14.03
N MET A 123 -2.98 -12.28 -12.82
CA MET A 123 -1.69 -12.45 -12.17
C MET A 123 -0.86 -13.55 -12.87
N SER A 124 0.44 -13.34 -12.89
CA SER A 124 1.42 -14.31 -13.40
C SER A 124 2.01 -15.13 -12.25
N PRO A 125 2.20 -16.44 -12.42
CA PRO A 125 2.92 -17.24 -11.43
C PRO A 125 4.40 -16.82 -11.40
N VAL A 126 4.95 -16.71 -10.19
CA VAL A 126 6.37 -16.38 -9.99
C VAL A 126 7.16 -17.69 -9.82
N ALA A 127 8.40 -17.74 -10.30
CA ALA A 127 9.28 -18.92 -10.22
C ALA A 127 9.62 -19.37 -8.77
N LYS A 128 9.12 -18.69 -7.75
CA LYS A 128 9.26 -19.02 -6.33
C LYS A 128 8.25 -20.04 -5.82
N ASN A 129 7.40 -20.58 -6.71
CA ASN A 129 6.49 -21.65 -6.34
C ASN A 129 7.29 -22.87 -5.92
N GLN A 130 7.08 -23.35 -4.72
CA GLN A 130 7.85 -24.45 -4.15
C GLN A 130 6.99 -25.28 -3.19
N PRO A 131 7.36 -26.56 -2.95
CA PRO A 131 6.79 -27.29 -1.82
C PRO A 131 7.02 -26.50 -0.53
N GLY A 132 5.96 -26.33 0.26
CA GLY A 132 6.05 -25.77 1.60
C GLY A 132 6.56 -26.81 2.59
N THR A 133 6.59 -26.44 3.87
CA THR A 133 6.80 -27.38 4.97
C THR A 133 5.52 -28.15 5.26
N TRP A 134 5.62 -29.43 5.65
CA TRP A 134 4.48 -30.23 6.12
C TRP A 134 3.33 -30.38 5.11
N ASP A 135 3.61 -30.86 3.91
CA ASP A 135 2.64 -31.08 2.83
C ASP A 135 1.92 -29.83 2.29
N THR A 136 2.38 -28.64 2.60
CA THR A 136 1.84 -27.42 2.02
C THR A 136 2.49 -27.10 0.66
N LYS A 137 1.75 -26.40 -0.20
CA LYS A 137 2.22 -25.85 -1.47
C LYS A 137 2.17 -24.32 -1.34
N VAL A 138 3.26 -23.66 -1.75
CA VAL A 138 3.34 -22.20 -1.74
C VAL A 138 3.19 -21.71 -3.18
N GLU A 139 2.04 -21.11 -3.47
CA GLU A 139 1.75 -20.47 -4.75
C GLU A 139 1.99 -18.97 -4.63
N VAL A 140 2.89 -18.43 -5.45
CA VAL A 140 3.18 -16.99 -5.52
C VAL A 140 2.69 -16.47 -6.86
N LEU A 141 1.75 -15.55 -6.83
CA LEU A 141 1.23 -14.84 -7.99
C LEU A 141 1.63 -13.38 -7.94
N GLU A 142 1.93 -12.78 -9.09
CA GLU A 142 2.33 -11.38 -9.20
C GLU A 142 1.52 -10.63 -10.25
N ALA A 143 1.17 -9.39 -9.94
CA ALA A 143 0.63 -8.42 -10.89
C ALA A 143 1.42 -7.11 -10.78
N ASN A 144 1.67 -6.48 -11.93
CA ASN A 144 2.22 -5.14 -11.99
C ASN A 144 1.10 -4.14 -12.23
N ILE A 145 1.00 -3.14 -11.37
CA ILE A 145 -0.03 -2.10 -11.44
C ILE A 145 0.59 -0.70 -11.56
N PRO A 146 -0.10 0.25 -12.18
CA PRO A 146 0.33 1.65 -12.20
C PRO A 146 0.39 2.24 -10.78
N TYR A 147 1.37 3.11 -10.51
CA TYR A 147 1.46 3.78 -9.22
C TYR A 147 0.22 4.63 -8.89
N ALA A 148 -0.42 5.22 -9.90
CA ALA A 148 -1.68 5.95 -9.72
C ALA A 148 -2.79 5.05 -9.14
N THR A 149 -2.88 3.79 -9.61
CA THR A 149 -3.80 2.78 -9.08
C THR A 149 -3.45 2.41 -7.63
N PHE A 150 -2.16 2.19 -7.34
CA PHE A 150 -1.71 1.90 -5.98
C PHE A 150 -2.05 3.05 -5.00
N LYS A 151 -1.89 4.31 -5.42
CA LYS A 151 -2.27 5.47 -4.59
C LYS A 151 -3.75 5.46 -4.20
N LYS A 152 -4.64 5.08 -5.11
CA LYS A 152 -6.08 4.95 -4.81
C LYS A 152 -6.32 3.86 -3.77
N ILE A 153 -5.70 2.68 -3.95
CA ILE A 153 -5.79 1.58 -2.99
C ILE A 153 -5.28 2.00 -1.61
N ALA A 154 -4.11 2.64 -1.56
CA ALA A 154 -3.52 3.09 -0.30
C ALA A 154 -4.32 4.21 0.38
N ALA A 155 -5.11 5.00 -0.36
CA ALA A 155 -5.96 6.05 0.19
C ALA A 155 -7.29 5.53 0.75
N SER A 156 -7.73 4.34 0.33
CA SER A 156 -9.03 3.76 0.68
C SER A 156 -9.15 3.41 2.16
N GLN A 157 -10.38 3.34 2.65
CA GLN A 157 -10.71 2.94 4.02
C GLN A 157 -11.00 1.43 4.11
N SER A 158 -11.55 0.85 3.05
CA SER A 158 -11.73 -0.60 2.91
C SER A 158 -11.09 -1.08 1.62
N VAL A 159 -10.48 -2.25 1.66
CA VAL A 159 -9.83 -2.88 0.51
C VAL A 159 -10.07 -4.38 0.58
N GLU A 160 -10.65 -4.95 -0.46
CA GLU A 160 -10.77 -6.39 -0.67
C GLU A 160 -9.98 -6.80 -1.90
N LEU A 161 -9.14 -7.80 -1.77
CA LEU A 161 -8.40 -8.42 -2.87
C LEU A 161 -9.19 -9.61 -3.38
N GLN A 162 -9.42 -9.67 -4.69
CA GLN A 162 -10.05 -10.80 -5.35
C GLN A 162 -9.06 -11.44 -6.31
N VAL A 163 -8.77 -12.72 -6.11
CA VAL A 163 -7.90 -13.53 -6.97
C VAL A 163 -8.68 -14.78 -7.40
N GLY A 164 -9.10 -14.82 -8.66
CA GLY A 164 -10.02 -15.84 -9.15
C GLY A 164 -11.35 -15.80 -8.40
N ARG A 165 -11.66 -16.86 -7.64
CA ARG A 165 -12.88 -16.96 -6.82
C ARG A 165 -12.67 -16.61 -5.36
N ASP A 166 -11.42 -16.34 -4.97
CA ASP A 166 -11.09 -16.06 -3.59
C ASP A 166 -11.10 -14.55 -3.34
N ALA A 167 -11.77 -14.13 -2.27
CA ALA A 167 -11.84 -12.76 -1.83
C ALA A 167 -11.23 -12.65 -0.41
N VAL A 168 -10.38 -11.67 -0.22
CA VAL A 168 -9.66 -11.44 1.05
C VAL A 168 -9.73 -9.97 1.43
N GLU A 169 -10.43 -9.66 2.49
CA GLU A 169 -10.51 -8.31 3.03
C GLU A 169 -9.24 -7.93 3.80
N LEU A 170 -8.70 -6.76 3.51
CA LEU A 170 -7.58 -6.20 4.24
C LEU A 170 -8.06 -5.60 5.57
N ARG A 171 -7.44 -6.01 6.66
CA ARG A 171 -7.69 -5.41 7.98
C ARG A 171 -7.09 -4.00 8.03
N GLU A 172 -7.59 -3.18 8.94
CA GLU A 172 -7.12 -1.80 9.14
C GLU A 172 -5.58 -1.68 9.22
N LYS A 173 -4.92 -2.58 9.96
CA LYS A 173 -3.45 -2.64 10.05
C LYS A 173 -2.75 -2.88 8.70
N ASN A 174 -3.40 -3.63 7.79
CA ASN A 174 -2.87 -3.90 6.45
C ASN A 174 -2.98 -2.64 5.58
N ILE A 175 -4.11 -1.95 5.65
CA ILE A 175 -4.35 -0.68 4.96
C ILE A 175 -3.37 0.39 5.50
N ALA A 176 -3.16 0.45 6.80
CA ALA A 176 -2.16 1.34 7.41
C ALA A 176 -0.75 1.08 6.89
N ALA A 177 -0.38 -0.19 6.66
CA ALA A 177 0.92 -0.55 6.07
C ALA A 177 1.05 -0.07 4.61
N LEU A 178 -0.02 -0.15 3.81
CA LEU A 178 -0.03 0.39 2.44
C LEU A 178 0.09 1.92 2.44
N LYS A 179 -0.59 2.61 3.37
CA LYS A 179 -0.49 4.06 3.57
C LYS A 179 0.93 4.47 3.94
N ASP A 180 1.56 3.76 4.88
CA ASP A 180 2.96 4.02 5.28
C ASP A 180 3.92 3.80 4.10
N LEU A 181 3.78 2.71 3.34
CA LEU A 181 4.59 2.47 2.14
C LEU A 181 4.46 3.63 1.14
N ASN A 182 3.23 4.08 0.87
CA ASN A 182 2.97 5.18 -0.05
C ASN A 182 3.55 6.52 0.43
N SER A 183 3.51 6.79 1.73
CA SER A 183 3.98 8.05 2.33
C SER A 183 5.51 8.22 2.23
N ARG A 184 6.26 7.14 2.03
CA ARG A 184 7.73 7.16 1.89
C ARG A 184 8.23 7.57 0.51
N VAL A 185 7.34 7.74 -0.46
CA VAL A 185 7.69 8.28 -1.78
C VAL A 185 7.84 9.78 -1.67
N ILE A 186 9.05 10.28 -1.89
CA ILE A 186 9.36 11.71 -1.84
C ILE A 186 8.89 12.33 -3.14
N VAL A 187 7.71 12.94 -3.14
CA VAL A 187 7.25 13.75 -4.29
C VAL A 187 8.06 15.04 -4.31
N PRO A 188 8.84 15.34 -5.37
CA PRO A 188 9.51 16.63 -5.48
C PRO A 188 8.45 17.74 -5.42
N THR A 189 8.54 18.61 -4.44
CA THR A 189 7.72 19.82 -4.41
C THR A 189 8.16 20.66 -5.60
N ALA A 190 7.27 20.90 -6.57
CA ALA A 190 7.54 21.80 -7.66
C ALA A 190 7.86 23.16 -7.03
N THR A 191 9.13 23.54 -7.07
CA THR A 191 9.56 24.89 -6.70
C THR A 191 8.91 25.81 -7.73
N SER A 192 7.87 26.55 -7.34
CA SER A 192 7.32 27.62 -8.17
C SER A 192 8.43 28.65 -8.35
N SER A 193 9.12 28.60 -9.49
CA SER A 193 9.99 29.69 -9.93
C SER A 193 9.08 30.88 -10.28
N ASN A 194 9.06 31.87 -9.39
CA ASN A 194 8.57 33.21 -9.71
C ASN A 194 9.55 33.90 -10.64
#